data_7a9e8a94dafaa43fe9880a61fb7822a3
#
_entry.id   7a9e8a94dafaa43fe9880a61fb7822a3
#
_cell.length_a   1.000
_cell.length_b   1.000
_cell.length_c   1.000
_cell.angle_alpha   90.00
_cell.angle_beta   90.00
_cell.angle_gamma   90.00
#
_symmetry.space_group_name_H-M   'P 1'
#
loop_
_entity.id
_entity.type
_entity.pdbx_description
1 polymer ?
#
loop_
_entity_poly.entity_id
_entity_poly.type
_entity_poly.pdbx_seq_one_letter_code
_entity_poly.pdbx_strand_id
1 'polypeptide(L)'
;MTLNAYQQKLCDENTIDFTGLNAVFVNTSLKKDPHESHTSLLMHVSAEIMAKNGVHVDQLHMLSHQVPPGVYPDMTEHGWETDDWPELWRRISAAHILVVGTPLWLGEESSVCRV
;
A
#
# COMPACT_ATOMS: atom_id res chain seq x y z
N MET A 1 15.39 -4.02 -1.45
CA MET A 1 15.72 -4.89 -0.27
C MET A 1 15.28 -6.30 -0.60
N THR A 2 16.16 -7.25 -0.48
CA THR A 2 15.83 -8.67 -0.68
C THR A 2 15.59 -9.34 0.65
N LEU A 3 14.90 -10.48 0.64
CA LEU A 3 14.70 -11.28 1.84
C LEU A 3 16.04 -11.85 2.33
N ASN A 4 16.22 -11.94 3.63
CA ASN A 4 17.36 -12.61 4.22
C ASN A 4 17.21 -14.14 4.14
N ALA A 5 18.27 -14.89 4.47
CA ALA A 5 18.27 -16.34 4.35
C ALA A 5 17.19 -17.03 5.19
N TYR A 6 16.90 -16.52 6.38
CA TYR A 6 15.84 -17.04 7.25
C TYR A 6 14.44 -16.83 6.64
N GLN A 7 14.19 -15.63 6.13
CA GLN A 7 12.93 -15.32 5.46
C GLN A 7 12.73 -16.17 4.20
N GLN A 8 13.80 -16.35 3.41
CA GLN A 8 13.78 -17.23 2.25
C GLN A 8 13.41 -18.65 2.65
N LYS A 9 14.06 -19.18 3.68
CA LYS A 9 13.81 -20.52 4.18
C LYS A 9 12.36 -20.72 4.60
N LEU A 10 11.79 -19.78 5.35
CA LEU A 10 10.39 -19.85 5.77
C LEU A 10 9.43 -19.87 4.57
N CYS A 11 9.71 -19.08 3.54
CA CYS A 11 8.90 -19.11 2.31
C CYS A 11 9.01 -20.44 1.59
N ASP A 12 10.23 -21.00 1.49
CA ASP A 12 10.48 -22.26 0.79
C ASP A 12 9.85 -23.46 1.52
N GLU A 13 9.76 -23.40 2.84
CA GLU A 13 9.14 -24.45 3.67
C GLU A 13 7.60 -24.34 3.71
N ASN A 14 7.02 -23.26 3.22
CA ASN A 14 5.57 -23.08 3.22
C ASN A 14 4.90 -24.07 2.26
N THR A 15 3.90 -24.78 2.76
CA THR A 15 3.11 -25.75 2.00
C THR A 15 1.70 -25.23 1.64
N ILE A 16 1.32 -24.04 2.09
CA ILE A 16 0.01 -23.45 1.83
C ILE A 16 0.07 -22.71 0.50
N ASP A 17 -0.93 -22.92 -0.35
CA ASP A 17 -1.08 -22.25 -1.62
C ASP A 17 -1.84 -20.93 -1.42
N PHE A 18 -1.14 -19.80 -1.64
CA PHE A 18 -1.73 -18.46 -1.59
C PHE A 18 -1.96 -17.86 -2.98
N THR A 19 -1.80 -18.65 -4.05
CA THR A 19 -2.09 -18.15 -5.41
C THR A 19 -3.56 -17.79 -5.54
N GLY A 20 -3.85 -16.77 -6.34
CA GLY A 20 -5.21 -16.24 -6.49
C GLY A 20 -5.58 -15.15 -5.49
N LEU A 21 -4.76 -14.90 -4.48
CA LEU A 21 -4.94 -13.76 -3.58
C LEU A 21 -4.26 -12.50 -4.13
N ASN A 22 -4.92 -11.36 -3.94
CA ASN A 22 -4.41 -10.05 -4.31
C ASN A 22 -4.25 -9.20 -3.05
N ALA A 23 -3.10 -8.54 -2.91
CA ALA A 23 -2.83 -7.61 -1.83
C ALA A 23 -2.59 -6.22 -2.39
N VAL A 24 -3.12 -5.21 -1.72
CA VAL A 24 -2.82 -3.80 -1.99
C VAL A 24 -2.07 -3.22 -0.80
N PHE A 25 -0.90 -2.66 -1.06
CA PHE A 25 -0.08 -1.97 -0.07
C PHE A 25 -0.20 -0.47 -0.30
N VAL A 26 -0.76 0.23 0.67
CA VAL A 26 -0.95 1.69 0.62
C VAL A 26 0.12 2.36 1.46
N ASN A 27 1.04 3.06 0.80
CA ASN A 27 2.10 3.83 1.45
C ASN A 27 1.65 5.29 1.57
N THR A 28 1.56 5.79 2.80
CA THR A 28 1.12 7.14 3.11
C THR A 28 2.25 8.03 3.63
N SER A 29 3.49 7.74 3.26
CA SER A 29 4.63 8.59 3.60
C SER A 29 4.60 9.90 2.81
N LEU A 30 5.25 10.94 3.36
CA LEU A 30 5.36 12.24 2.72
C LEU A 30 6.57 12.38 1.81
N LYS A 31 7.41 11.37 1.70
CA LYS A 31 8.56 11.42 0.78
C LYS A 31 8.07 11.23 -0.64
N LYS A 32 8.42 12.17 -1.52
CA LYS A 32 8.02 12.13 -2.94
C LYS A 32 8.60 10.92 -3.66
N ASP A 33 9.84 10.56 -3.33
CA ASP A 33 10.45 9.34 -3.84
C ASP A 33 10.16 8.20 -2.87
N PRO A 34 9.34 7.21 -3.26
CA PRO A 34 9.03 6.07 -2.40
C PRO A 34 10.27 5.24 -2.04
N HIS A 35 11.33 5.28 -2.86
CA HIS A 35 12.57 4.55 -2.57
C HIS A 35 13.36 5.15 -1.39
N GLU A 36 13.13 6.40 -1.05
CA GLU A 36 13.73 7.07 0.10
C GLU A 36 12.91 6.91 1.39
N SER A 37 11.73 6.32 1.31
CA SER A 37 10.80 6.18 2.43
C SER A 37 11.16 4.97 3.29
N HIS A 38 11.35 5.18 4.60
CA HIS A 38 11.49 4.08 5.56
C HIS A 38 10.23 3.23 5.64
N THR A 39 9.06 3.85 5.52
CA THR A 39 7.77 3.15 5.43
C THR A 39 7.77 2.19 4.25
N SER A 40 8.24 2.66 3.09
CA SER A 40 8.36 1.82 1.90
C SER A 40 9.31 0.63 2.11
N LEU A 41 10.44 0.85 2.77
CA LEU A 41 11.41 -0.21 3.04
C LEU A 41 10.83 -1.30 3.95
N LEU A 42 10.09 -0.93 4.99
CA LEU A 42 9.41 -1.88 5.88
C LEU A 42 8.31 -2.65 5.16
N MET A 43 7.50 -1.95 4.38
CA MET A 43 6.42 -2.57 3.60
C MET A 43 6.96 -3.53 2.56
N HIS A 44 8.12 -3.22 1.97
CA HIS A 44 8.74 -4.02 0.93
C HIS A 44 9.06 -5.45 1.40
N VAL A 45 9.52 -5.62 2.63
CA VAL A 45 9.79 -6.95 3.19
C VAL A 45 8.52 -7.81 3.21
N SER A 46 7.42 -7.26 3.71
CA SER A 46 6.13 -7.96 3.72
C SER A 46 5.63 -8.24 2.31
N ALA A 47 5.77 -7.27 1.40
CA ALA A 47 5.37 -7.44 0.00
C ALA A 47 6.17 -8.56 -0.69
N GLU A 48 7.48 -8.64 -0.45
CA GLU A 48 8.34 -9.69 -1.00
C GLU A 48 7.96 -11.07 -0.47
N ILE A 49 7.65 -11.19 0.82
CA ILE A 49 7.19 -12.44 1.42
C ILE A 49 5.88 -12.88 0.77
N MET A 50 4.92 -11.98 0.62
CA MET A 50 3.65 -12.29 -0.04
C MET A 50 3.85 -12.70 -1.50
N ALA A 51 4.64 -11.94 -2.26
CA ALA A 51 4.92 -12.24 -3.66
C ALA A 51 5.60 -13.61 -3.82
N LYS A 52 6.53 -13.95 -2.93
CA LYS A 52 7.21 -15.24 -2.96
C LYS A 52 6.27 -16.41 -2.65
N ASN A 53 5.19 -16.17 -1.92
CA ASN A 53 4.16 -17.15 -1.64
C ASN A 53 3.00 -17.16 -2.68
N GLY A 54 3.16 -16.46 -3.78
CA GLY A 54 2.21 -16.48 -4.90
C GLY A 54 1.11 -15.43 -4.83
N VAL A 55 1.14 -14.51 -3.86
CA VAL A 55 0.19 -13.40 -3.76
C VAL A 55 0.56 -12.32 -4.80
N HIS A 56 -0.44 -11.86 -5.55
CA HIS A 56 -0.25 -10.69 -6.43
C HIS A 56 -0.25 -9.42 -5.58
N VAL A 57 0.84 -8.66 -5.61
CA VAL A 57 1.02 -7.44 -4.81
C VAL A 57 0.94 -6.20 -5.69
N ASP A 58 0.03 -5.30 -5.34
CA ASP A 58 -0.11 -3.98 -5.94
C ASP A 58 0.28 -2.93 -4.90
N GLN A 59 1.18 -2.03 -5.26
CA GLN A 59 1.69 -1.01 -4.36
C GLN A 59 1.22 0.38 -4.78
N LEU A 60 0.62 1.11 -3.84
CA LEU A 60 0.16 2.47 -4.02
C LEU A 60 0.98 3.42 -3.16
N HIS A 61 1.55 4.45 -3.77
CA HIS A 61 2.17 5.57 -3.06
C HIS A 61 1.20 6.75 -3.13
N MET A 62 0.50 7.03 -2.04
CA MET A 62 -0.63 7.98 -2.05
C MET A 62 -0.22 9.39 -2.43
N LEU A 63 0.98 9.83 -2.04
CA LEU A 63 1.46 11.16 -2.40
C LEU A 63 1.63 11.37 -3.92
N SER A 64 1.73 10.28 -4.69
CA SER A 64 1.84 10.33 -6.16
C SER A 64 0.49 10.55 -6.85
N HIS A 65 -0.60 10.58 -6.10
CA HIS A 65 -1.97 10.72 -6.61
C HIS A 65 -2.63 12.00 -6.11
N GLN A 66 -3.64 12.44 -6.83
CA GLN A 66 -4.44 13.63 -6.49
C GLN A 66 -5.69 13.19 -5.75
N VAL A 67 -5.65 13.20 -4.43
CA VAL A 67 -6.80 12.87 -3.57
C VAL A 67 -7.17 14.09 -2.75
N PRO A 68 -8.23 14.84 -3.14
CA PRO A 68 -8.65 16.00 -2.38
C PRO A 68 -9.27 15.59 -1.04
N PRO A 69 -9.15 16.44 -0.01
CA PRO A 69 -9.87 16.21 1.24
C PRO A 69 -11.38 16.28 1.02
N GLY A 70 -12.13 15.39 1.64
CA GLY A 70 -13.58 15.38 1.53
C GLY A 70 -14.21 14.12 2.07
N VAL A 71 -15.52 14.07 2.04
CA VAL A 71 -16.33 12.97 2.56
C VAL A 71 -17.11 12.24 1.48
N TYR A 72 -17.04 12.70 0.25
CA TYR A 72 -17.76 12.09 -0.87
C TYR A 72 -16.83 11.15 -1.65
N PRO A 73 -17.37 10.06 -2.22
CA PRO A 73 -16.56 9.12 -2.99
C PRO A 73 -15.87 9.73 -4.21
N ASP A 74 -16.46 10.77 -4.80
CA ASP A 74 -15.91 11.50 -5.94
C ASP A 74 -16.08 12.99 -5.72
N MET A 75 -15.00 13.67 -5.38
CA MET A 75 -14.99 15.10 -5.11
C MET A 75 -15.07 15.96 -6.38
N THR A 76 -14.92 15.38 -7.58
CA THR A 76 -15.13 16.13 -8.83
C THR A 76 -16.59 16.59 -8.98
N GLU A 77 -17.52 15.90 -8.34
CA GLU A 77 -18.92 16.29 -8.28
C GLU A 77 -19.18 17.45 -7.29
N HIS A 78 -18.16 17.85 -6.54
CA HIS A 78 -18.25 18.86 -5.47
C HIS A 78 -17.21 19.98 -5.62
N GLY A 79 -16.87 20.32 -6.86
CA GLY A 79 -16.05 21.48 -7.18
C GLY A 79 -14.56 21.26 -7.36
N TRP A 80 -14.08 20.03 -7.24
CA TRP A 80 -12.69 19.69 -7.50
C TRP A 80 -12.48 19.30 -8.97
N GLU A 81 -11.37 19.69 -9.56
CA GLU A 81 -11.09 19.38 -10.97
C GLU A 81 -10.72 17.92 -11.17
N THR A 82 -9.95 17.35 -10.24
CA THR A 82 -9.47 15.97 -10.31
C THR A 82 -9.62 15.26 -8.96
N ASP A 83 -9.91 13.98 -9.00
CA ASP A 83 -9.91 13.09 -7.85
C ASP A 83 -9.52 11.69 -8.31
N ASP A 84 -8.36 11.21 -7.88
CA ASP A 84 -7.89 9.86 -8.19
C ASP A 84 -8.53 8.80 -7.28
N TRP A 85 -9.23 9.20 -6.23
CA TRP A 85 -9.79 8.28 -5.24
C TRP A 85 -10.71 7.22 -5.82
N PRO A 86 -11.66 7.52 -6.75
CA PRO A 86 -12.51 6.47 -7.32
C PRO A 86 -11.74 5.32 -7.94
N GLU A 87 -10.66 5.61 -8.68
CA GLU A 87 -9.80 4.58 -9.27
C GLU A 87 -8.97 3.84 -8.22
N LEU A 88 -8.43 4.54 -7.25
CA LEU A 88 -7.71 3.94 -6.13
C LEU A 88 -8.62 3.04 -5.31
N TRP A 89 -9.84 3.49 -5.04
CA TRP A 89 -10.84 2.70 -4.32
C TRP A 89 -11.21 1.43 -5.06
N ARG A 90 -11.31 1.50 -6.39
CA ARG A 90 -11.57 0.31 -7.22
C ARG A 90 -10.47 -0.73 -7.02
N ARG A 91 -9.20 -0.30 -6.99
CA ARG A 91 -8.06 -1.20 -6.76
C ARG A 91 -8.07 -1.76 -5.33
N ILE A 92 -8.31 -0.92 -4.34
CA ILE A 92 -8.35 -1.33 -2.93
C ILE A 92 -9.51 -2.31 -2.67
N SER A 93 -10.70 -2.00 -3.16
CA SER A 93 -11.90 -2.83 -2.93
C SER A 93 -11.85 -4.17 -3.65
N ALA A 94 -11.07 -4.28 -4.71
CA ALA A 94 -10.87 -5.55 -5.41
C ALA A 94 -9.82 -6.45 -4.74
N ALA A 95 -9.08 -5.95 -3.75
CA ALA A 95 -8.05 -6.72 -3.06
C ALA A 95 -8.64 -7.62 -1.97
N HIS A 96 -7.97 -8.72 -1.69
CA HIS A 96 -8.28 -9.60 -0.57
C HIS A 96 -7.58 -9.16 0.70
N ILE A 97 -6.41 -8.53 0.56
CA ILE A 97 -5.56 -8.08 1.67
C ILE A 97 -5.24 -6.60 1.47
N LEU A 98 -5.46 -5.81 2.51
CA LEU A 98 -5.08 -4.40 2.54
C LEU A 98 -4.03 -4.17 3.62
N VAL A 99 -2.90 -3.60 3.22
CA VAL A 99 -1.83 -3.18 4.13
C VAL A 99 -1.64 -1.68 3.99
N VAL A 100 -1.81 -0.96 5.09
CA VAL A 100 -1.59 0.49 5.15
C VAL A 100 -0.32 0.76 5.93
N GLY A 101 0.65 1.39 5.27
CA GLY A 101 1.88 1.84 5.89
C GLY A 101 1.88 3.34 6.09
N THR A 102 2.15 3.78 7.31
CA THR A 102 2.19 5.20 7.65
C THR A 102 3.39 5.51 8.55
N PRO A 103 4.08 6.66 8.34
CA PRO A 103 5.00 7.15 9.36
C PRO A 103 4.20 7.53 10.62
N LEU A 104 4.86 7.42 11.77
CA LEU A 104 4.26 7.76 13.06
C LEU A 104 4.70 9.15 13.48
N TRP A 105 3.74 10.05 13.71
CA TRP A 105 3.98 11.42 14.16
C TRP A 105 3.23 11.66 15.46
N LEU A 106 3.94 11.84 16.56
CA LEU A 106 3.35 12.08 17.88
C LEU A 106 2.27 11.06 18.26
N GLY A 107 2.45 9.80 17.88
CA GLY A 107 1.47 8.74 18.12
C GLY A 107 0.33 8.64 17.13
N GLU A 108 0.35 9.44 16.06
CA GLU A 108 -0.71 9.52 15.05
C GLU A 108 -0.19 9.12 13.67
N GLU A 109 -1.10 8.76 12.80
CA GLU A 109 -0.81 8.52 11.39
C GLU A 109 -0.43 9.81 10.66
N SER A 110 0.15 9.67 9.44
CA SER A 110 0.50 10.82 8.60
C SER A 110 -0.75 11.58 8.13
N SER A 111 -0.58 12.86 7.77
CA SER A 111 -1.66 13.66 7.17
C SER A 111 -2.16 13.05 5.86
N VAL A 112 -1.29 12.44 5.07
CA VAL A 112 -1.68 11.73 3.83
C VAL A 112 -2.55 10.51 4.14
N CYS A 113 -2.27 9.79 5.22
CA CYS A 113 -3.09 8.66 5.66
C CYS A 113 -4.49 9.11 6.09
N ARG A 114 -4.57 10.29 6.70
CA ARG A 114 -5.84 10.82 7.25
C ARG A 114 -6.78 11.34 6.16
N VAL A 115 -6.25 11.83 5.06
CA VAL A 115 -7.05 12.30 3.94
C VAL A 115 -7.74 11.13 3.25
#